data_43ffb56e799fd66224257728d019f036
#
_entry.id   43ffb56e799fd66224257728d019f036
#
_cell.length_a   1.000
_cell.length_b   1.000
_cell.length_c   1.000
_cell.angle_alpha   90.00
_cell.angle_beta   90.00
_cell.angle_gamma   90.00
#
_symmetry.space_group_name_H-M   'P 1'
#
loop_
_entity.id
_entity.type
_entity.pdbx_description
1 polymer ?
#
loop_
_entity_poly.entity_id
_entity_poly.type
_entity_poly.pdbx_seq_one_letter_code
_entity_poly.pdbx_strand_id
1 'polypeptide(L)'
;RLMLSLTGTPLTHQRFLRRYQGSYGPAIQAGQSLFPGPKTPVKNLLCCGDSTFPGIGLPAVAASGMMTAHTLVPVRQQKASIQAAVT
;
A
#
# COMPACT_ATOMS: atom_id res chain seq x y z
N ARG A 1 -7.97 -30.10 -7.62
CA ARG A 1 -8.99 -29.76 -8.61
C ARG A 1 -9.21 -28.25 -8.64
N LEU A 2 -9.08 -27.67 -9.85
CA LEU A 2 -9.30 -26.25 -10.04
C LEU A 2 -10.78 -25.94 -10.15
N MET A 3 -11.34 -25.17 -9.21
CA MET A 3 -12.76 -24.81 -9.19
C MET A 3 -13.04 -23.47 -9.81
N LEU A 4 -12.07 -22.55 -9.79
CA LEU A 4 -12.21 -21.22 -10.33
C LEU A 4 -10.85 -20.75 -10.87
N SER A 5 -10.87 -20.15 -12.07
CA SER A 5 -9.69 -19.54 -12.67
C SER A 5 -10.05 -18.17 -13.20
N LEU A 6 -9.34 -17.15 -12.71
CA LEU A 6 -9.50 -15.76 -13.15
C LEU A 6 -8.15 -15.27 -13.65
N THR A 7 -8.10 -14.84 -14.91
CA THR A 7 -6.89 -14.32 -15.52
C THR A 7 -6.86 -12.79 -15.39
N GLY A 8 -5.78 -12.26 -14.78
CA GLY A 8 -5.53 -10.85 -14.72
C GLY A 8 -4.49 -10.44 -15.78
N THR A 9 -4.83 -9.45 -16.59
CA THR A 9 -3.92 -8.86 -17.56
C THR A 9 -3.73 -7.37 -17.24
N PRO A 10 -2.77 -6.66 -17.88
CA PRO A 10 -2.67 -5.21 -17.69
C PRO A 10 -3.97 -4.47 -17.99
N LEU A 11 -4.74 -4.93 -18.96
CA LEU A 11 -6.07 -4.35 -19.26
C LEU A 11 -7.04 -4.53 -18.10
N THR A 12 -7.02 -5.69 -17.46
CA THR A 12 -7.84 -5.97 -16.27
C THR A 12 -7.51 -4.98 -15.14
N HIS A 13 -6.23 -4.79 -14.86
CA HIS A 13 -5.77 -3.88 -13.82
C HIS A 13 -6.10 -2.42 -14.15
N GLN A 14 -5.96 -2.03 -15.40
CA GLN A 14 -6.34 -0.70 -15.84
C GLN A 14 -7.83 -0.45 -15.64
N ARG A 15 -8.65 -1.44 -15.98
CA ARG A 15 -10.11 -1.33 -15.90
C ARG A 15 -10.60 -1.24 -14.45
N PHE A 16 -10.14 -2.13 -13.59
CA PHE A 16 -10.66 -2.23 -12.23
C PHE A 16 -9.93 -1.36 -11.23
N LEU A 17 -8.62 -1.19 -11.38
CA LEU A 17 -7.81 -0.38 -10.46
C LEU A 17 -7.53 1.03 -10.97
N ARG A 18 -7.93 1.33 -12.21
CA ARG A 18 -7.74 2.64 -12.84
C ARG A 18 -6.27 3.06 -12.96
N ARG A 19 -5.38 2.10 -13.03
CA ARG A 19 -3.96 2.35 -13.16
C ARG A 19 -3.58 2.54 -14.63
N TYR A 20 -2.69 3.49 -14.88
CA TYR A 20 -2.21 3.75 -16.24
C TYR A 20 -1.55 2.50 -16.82
N GLN A 21 -2.12 1.99 -17.92
CA GLN A 21 -1.68 0.77 -18.62
C GLN A 21 -1.53 -0.46 -17.69
N GLY A 22 -2.27 -0.49 -16.59
CA GLY A 22 -2.22 -1.60 -15.64
C GLY A 22 -0.94 -1.68 -14.83
N SER A 23 -0.22 -0.57 -14.67
CA SER A 23 1.06 -0.53 -13.98
C SER A 23 0.95 -0.83 -12.49
N TYR A 24 2.07 -1.25 -11.90
CA TYR A 24 2.20 -1.47 -10.47
C TYR A 24 3.10 -0.41 -9.83
N GLY A 25 2.90 -0.19 -8.53
CA GLY A 25 3.75 0.67 -7.76
C GLY A 25 3.45 2.15 -7.94
N PRO A 26 4.29 3.02 -7.37
CA PRO A 26 4.11 4.45 -7.47
C PRO A 26 4.45 4.98 -8.86
N ALA A 27 3.75 6.03 -9.27
CA ALA A 27 4.05 6.73 -10.52
C ALA A 27 5.24 7.67 -10.30
N ILE A 28 6.45 7.15 -10.48
CA ILE A 28 7.68 7.90 -10.33
C ILE A 28 8.34 8.05 -11.69
N GLN A 29 8.73 9.29 -12.04
CA GLN A 29 9.49 9.53 -13.26
C GLN A 29 10.94 9.08 -13.09
N ALA A 30 11.54 8.66 -14.19
CA ALA A 30 12.95 8.31 -14.20
C ALA A 30 13.80 9.49 -13.70
N GLY A 31 14.73 9.20 -12.78
CA GLY A 31 15.59 10.23 -12.20
C GLY A 31 15.04 10.91 -10.94
N GLN A 32 13.79 10.67 -10.58
CA GLN A 32 13.25 11.14 -9.31
C GLN A 32 13.78 10.26 -8.17
N SER A 33 14.29 10.90 -7.13
CA SER A 33 14.87 10.22 -5.97
C SER A 33 13.89 10.03 -4.83
N LEU A 34 12.78 10.77 -4.83
CA LEU A 34 11.82 10.73 -3.72
C LEU A 34 10.70 9.73 -3.98
N PHE A 35 10.62 8.75 -3.11
CA PHE A 35 9.55 7.76 -3.12
C PHE A 35 8.36 8.32 -2.30
N PRO A 36 7.12 8.25 -2.80
CA PRO A 36 5.99 8.84 -2.09
C PRO A 36 5.74 8.14 -0.75
N GLY A 37 5.53 8.95 0.28
CA GLY A 37 5.16 8.48 1.61
C GLY A 37 3.64 8.44 1.81
N PRO A 38 3.18 8.26 3.05
CA PRO A 38 1.75 8.13 3.35
C PRO A 38 0.97 9.44 3.27
N LYS A 39 1.64 10.58 3.33
CA LYS A 39 0.97 11.89 3.33
C LYS A 39 0.47 12.25 1.94
N THR A 40 -0.74 12.80 1.89
CA THR A 40 -1.34 13.30 0.66
C THR A 40 -1.53 14.82 0.73
N PRO A 41 -1.75 15.51 -0.41
CA PRO A 41 -2.06 16.94 -0.39
C PRO A 41 -3.36 17.29 0.35
N VAL A 42 -4.24 16.30 0.53
CA VAL A 42 -5.52 16.51 1.23
C VAL A 42 -5.29 16.32 2.73
N LYS A 43 -5.69 17.31 3.52
CA LYS A 43 -5.55 17.25 4.98
C LYS A 43 -6.33 16.08 5.56
N ASN A 44 -5.72 15.37 6.50
CA ASN A 44 -6.28 14.21 7.20
C ASN A 44 -6.57 13.00 6.29
N LEU A 45 -5.99 12.97 5.10
CA LEU A 45 -6.07 11.81 4.20
C LEU A 45 -4.68 11.21 4.06
N LEU A 46 -4.55 9.94 4.40
CA LEU A 46 -3.31 9.18 4.25
C LEU A 46 -3.49 8.09 3.20
N CYS A 47 -2.40 7.71 2.56
CA CYS A 47 -2.39 6.66 1.55
C CYS A 47 -1.36 5.60 1.93
N CYS A 48 -1.73 4.34 1.77
CA CYS A 48 -0.79 3.24 1.94
C CYS A 48 -1.05 2.17 0.86
N GLY A 49 -0.09 1.30 0.68
CA GLY A 49 -0.17 0.25 -0.32
C GLY A 49 1.01 0.26 -1.27
N ASP A 50 0.84 -0.36 -2.43
CA ASP A 50 1.92 -0.50 -3.41
C ASP A 50 2.31 0.81 -4.10
N SER A 51 1.47 1.83 -4.01
CA SER A 51 1.75 3.16 -4.59
C SER A 51 2.57 4.05 -3.68
N THR A 52 2.89 3.60 -2.46
CA THR A 52 3.69 4.33 -1.49
C THR A 52 4.89 3.48 -1.07
N PHE A 53 5.87 4.11 -0.41
CA PHE A 53 7.04 3.38 0.10
C PHE A 53 6.58 2.27 1.08
N PRO A 54 7.14 1.03 1.03
CA PRO A 54 8.27 0.57 0.20
C PRO A 54 7.95 0.11 -1.22
N GLY A 55 6.69 0.11 -1.65
CA GLY A 55 6.34 -0.18 -3.03
C GLY A 55 5.63 -1.51 -3.24
N ILE A 56 6.05 -2.26 -4.27
CA ILE A 56 5.36 -3.44 -4.74
C ILE A 56 5.73 -4.67 -3.90
N GLY A 57 4.77 -5.58 -3.74
CA GLY A 57 4.96 -6.86 -3.09
C GLY A 57 4.22 -6.97 -1.78
N LEU A 58 3.82 -8.19 -1.43
CA LEU A 58 3.02 -8.43 -0.24
C LEU A 58 3.69 -7.94 1.06
N PRO A 59 4.98 -8.24 1.31
CA PRO A 59 5.65 -7.68 2.48
C PRO A 59 5.73 -6.15 2.46
N ALA A 60 5.94 -5.58 1.28
CA ALA A 60 6.06 -4.13 1.12
C ALA A 60 4.74 -3.41 1.41
N VAL A 61 3.61 -3.93 0.91
CA VAL A 61 2.32 -3.30 1.16
C VAL A 61 1.90 -3.44 2.62
N ALA A 62 2.24 -4.55 3.25
CA ALA A 62 2.02 -4.73 4.69
C ALA A 62 2.84 -3.73 5.50
N ALA A 63 4.11 -3.56 5.15
CA ALA A 63 4.98 -2.56 5.78
C ALA A 63 4.47 -1.14 5.57
N SER A 64 3.97 -0.83 4.38
CA SER A 64 3.37 0.48 4.08
C SER A 64 2.19 0.78 5.00
N GLY A 65 1.31 -0.19 5.21
CA GLY A 65 0.18 -0.04 6.14
C GLY A 65 0.64 0.19 7.57
N MET A 66 1.63 -0.58 8.03
CA MET A 66 2.22 -0.42 9.35
C MET A 66 2.83 0.98 9.55
N MET A 67 3.63 1.42 8.58
CA MET A 67 4.28 2.73 8.64
C MET A 67 3.26 3.86 8.67
N THR A 68 2.19 3.74 7.89
CA THR A 68 1.09 4.71 7.87
C THR A 68 0.38 4.75 9.21
N ALA A 69 0.09 3.60 9.79
CA ALA A 69 -0.50 3.51 11.12
C ALA A 69 0.40 4.14 12.19
N HIS A 70 1.71 3.97 12.08
CA HIS A 70 2.68 4.54 13.02
C HIS A 70 2.77 6.07 12.94
N THR A 71 2.34 6.68 11.83
CA THR A 71 2.28 8.14 11.75
C THR A 71 1.15 8.71 12.61
N LEU A 72 0.14 7.90 12.92
CA LEU A 72 -1.02 8.30 13.71
C LEU A 72 -0.91 7.84 15.18
N VAL A 73 -0.38 6.63 15.39
CA VAL A 73 -0.36 6.00 16.72
C VAL A 73 1.06 5.48 17.01
N PRO A 74 1.64 5.82 18.17
CA PRO A 74 2.97 5.32 18.52
C PRO A 74 3.02 3.79 18.57
N VAL A 75 4.17 3.23 18.21
CA VAL A 75 4.40 1.78 18.18
C VAL A 75 4.08 1.13 19.54
N ARG A 76 4.42 1.80 20.63
CA ARG A 76 4.14 1.29 21.98
C ARG A 76 2.66 1.07 22.22
N GLN A 77 1.82 2.01 21.76
CA GLN A 77 0.37 1.91 21.90
C GLN A 77 -0.21 0.81 21.03
N GLN A 78 0.31 0.64 19.82
CA GLN A 78 -0.10 -0.45 18.93
C GLN A 78 0.25 -1.81 19.51
N LYS A 79 1.44 -1.96 20.07
CA LYS A 79 1.84 -3.20 20.76
C LYS A 79 0.90 -3.53 21.92
N ALA A 80 0.54 -2.54 22.71
CA ALA A 80 -0.39 -2.73 23.82
C ALA A 80 -1.77 -3.18 23.34
N SER A 81 -2.27 -2.61 22.24
CA SER A 81 -3.55 -3.00 21.64
C SER A 81 -3.53 -4.44 21.12
N ILE A 82 -2.45 -4.83 20.45
CA ILE A 82 -2.28 -6.21 19.96
C ILE A 82 -2.20 -7.19 21.12
N GLN A 83 -1.44 -6.85 22.16
CA GLN A 83 -1.32 -7.68 23.35
C GLN A 83 -2.68 -7.91 24.02
N ALA A 84 -3.48 -6.85 24.13
CA ALA A 84 -4.82 -6.94 24.72
C ALA A 84 -5.75 -7.81 23.86
N ALA A 85 -5.62 -7.75 22.54
CA ALA A 85 -6.45 -8.55 21.63
C ALA A 85 -6.09 -10.05 21.67
N VAL A 86 -4.83 -10.38 21.99
CA VAL A 86 -4.33 -11.77 22.01
C VAL A 86 -4.57 -12.43 23.37
N THR A 87 -4.66 -11.66 24.44
CA THR A 87 -4.95 -12.17 25.78
C THR A 87 -6.43 -12.08 26.10
#